data_cd15dc93cf78c4973ad92b29cdf6a1ab
#
_entry.id   cd15dc93cf78c4973ad92b29cdf6a1ab
#
_cell.length_a   1.000
_cell.length_b   1.000
_cell.length_c   1.000
_cell.angle_alpha   90.00
_cell.angle_beta   90.00
_cell.angle_gamma   90.00
#
_symmetry.space_group_name_H-M   'P 1'
#
loop_
_entity.id
_entity.type
_entity.pdbx_description
1 polymer ?
#
loop_
_entity_poly.entity_id
_entity_poly.type
_entity_poly.pdbx_seq_one_letter_code
_entity_poly.pdbx_strand_id
1 'polypeptide(L)'
;KDYKKVLLVKRKKKPYENMYNGIGGKIIDGETPIECAIRESYEETRINLINPKLLVTYTYPEDNVLNPGTVLNVIYDFVDETEVEENYEGTYEWKDISFIMNPYAKDIAGLSNLNQFVKEIFEIENIKKFYEWKE
;
A
#
# COMPACT_ATOMS: atom_id res chain seq x y z
N LYS A 1 -16.54 -10.91 -2.47
CA LYS A 1 -15.28 -11.20 -3.15
C LYS A 1 -14.16 -11.43 -2.15
N ASP A 2 -13.33 -12.39 -2.42
CA ASP A 2 -12.30 -12.84 -1.49
C ASP A 2 -10.98 -12.14 -1.79
N TYR A 3 -10.68 -11.09 -1.04
CA TYR A 3 -9.46 -10.31 -1.23
C TYR A 3 -8.32 -10.92 -0.41
N LYS A 4 -7.52 -11.77 -1.07
CA LYS A 4 -6.40 -12.47 -0.43
C LYS A 4 -5.03 -12.02 -0.89
N LYS A 5 -4.96 -11.09 -1.82
CA LYS A 5 -3.71 -10.63 -2.40
C LYS A 5 -3.56 -9.12 -2.29
N VAL A 6 -2.33 -8.68 -2.24
CA VAL A 6 -1.97 -7.26 -2.22
C VAL A 6 -0.99 -7.00 -3.35
N LEU A 7 -1.21 -5.92 -4.09
CA LEU A 7 -0.29 -5.50 -5.14
C LEU A 7 0.89 -4.76 -4.52
N LEU A 8 2.08 -5.25 -4.78
CA LEU A 8 3.32 -4.66 -4.29
C LEU A 8 4.27 -4.36 -5.43
N VAL A 9 5.12 -3.37 -5.24
CA VAL A 9 6.21 -3.07 -6.17
C VAL A 9 7.51 -3.64 -5.60
N LYS A 10 8.25 -4.38 -6.44
CA LYS A 10 9.61 -4.78 -6.13
C LYS A 10 10.53 -3.70 -6.68
N ARG A 11 11.14 -2.94 -5.79
CA ARG A 11 11.85 -1.72 -6.14
C ARG A 11 13.13 -1.99 -6.94
N LYS A 12 13.37 -1.16 -7.94
CA LYS A 12 14.63 -1.13 -8.68
C LYS A 12 15.61 -0.10 -8.13
N LYS A 13 15.12 0.82 -7.29
CA LYS A 13 15.86 1.98 -6.81
C LYS A 13 16.15 1.92 -5.33
N LYS A 14 17.23 2.61 -4.92
CA LYS A 14 17.52 2.85 -3.52
C LYS A 14 16.57 3.92 -2.96
N PRO A 15 16.22 3.89 -1.66
CA PRO A 15 16.55 2.81 -0.73
C PRO A 15 15.67 1.58 -0.97
N TYR A 16 16.00 0.47 -0.34
CA TYR A 16 15.24 -0.78 -0.41
C TYR A 16 15.22 -1.42 -1.79
N GLU A 17 16.32 -1.30 -2.54
CA GLU A 17 16.50 -1.95 -3.82
C GLU A 17 16.24 -3.47 -3.71
N ASN A 18 15.49 -4.02 -4.67
CA ASN A 18 15.07 -5.42 -4.71
C ASN A 18 14.15 -5.85 -3.56
N MET A 19 13.57 -4.89 -2.84
CA MET A 19 12.61 -5.18 -1.78
C MET A 19 11.20 -4.78 -2.20
N TYR A 20 10.21 -5.49 -1.68
CA TYR A 20 8.80 -5.21 -1.93
C TYR A 20 8.30 -4.09 -1.03
N ASN A 21 7.46 -3.25 -1.57
CA ASN A 21 6.81 -2.18 -0.81
C ASN A 21 5.45 -1.86 -1.42
N GLY A 22 4.67 -1.06 -0.72
CA GLY A 22 3.43 -0.51 -1.25
C GLY A 22 3.70 0.49 -2.36
N ILE A 23 2.71 0.70 -3.21
CA ILE A 23 2.77 1.68 -4.29
C ILE A 23 2.56 3.07 -3.66
N GLY A 24 3.32 4.05 -4.10
CA GLY A 24 3.18 5.38 -3.55
C GLY A 24 3.96 6.45 -4.28
N GLY A 25 3.79 7.67 -3.83
CA GLY A 25 4.46 8.83 -4.37
C GLY A 25 4.24 10.04 -3.47
N LYS A 26 4.68 11.18 -3.93
CA LYS A 26 4.61 12.43 -3.16
C LYS A 26 3.38 13.25 -3.54
N ILE A 27 2.74 13.82 -2.52
CA ILE A 27 1.64 14.76 -2.73
C ILE A 27 2.21 16.02 -3.38
N ILE A 28 1.56 16.48 -4.43
CA ILE A 28 1.91 17.75 -5.08
C ILE A 28 0.98 18.86 -4.58
N ASP A 29 1.38 20.11 -4.76
CA ASP A 29 0.64 21.26 -4.26
C ASP A 29 -0.80 21.28 -4.77
N GLY A 30 -1.74 21.49 -3.86
CA GLY A 30 -3.16 21.55 -4.16
C GLY A 30 -3.87 20.20 -4.20
N GLU A 31 -3.14 19.12 -3.97
CA GLU A 31 -3.65 17.76 -4.04
C GLU A 31 -3.93 17.22 -2.62
N THR A 32 -5.08 16.57 -2.44
CA THR A 32 -5.35 15.85 -1.19
C THR A 32 -4.62 14.51 -1.21
N PRO A 33 -4.44 13.86 -0.03
CA PRO A 33 -3.86 12.51 0.01
C PRO A 33 -4.61 11.49 -0.87
N ILE A 34 -5.94 11.54 -0.89
CA ILE A 34 -6.76 10.66 -1.73
C ILE A 34 -6.51 10.94 -3.22
N GLU A 35 -6.48 12.21 -3.61
CA GLU A 35 -6.19 12.59 -4.99
C GLU A 35 -4.80 12.13 -5.42
N CYS A 36 -3.82 12.25 -4.52
CA CYS A 36 -2.47 11.76 -4.76
C CYS A 36 -2.47 10.25 -5.01
N ALA A 37 -3.18 9.49 -4.18
CA ALA A 37 -3.26 8.04 -4.32
C ALA A 37 -3.87 7.65 -5.67
N ILE A 38 -4.93 8.33 -6.09
CA ILE A 38 -5.58 8.09 -7.38
C ILE A 38 -4.60 8.35 -8.52
N ARG A 39 -3.92 9.48 -8.48
CA ARG A 39 -2.95 9.87 -9.51
C ARG A 39 -1.77 8.91 -9.58
N GLU A 40 -1.14 8.63 -8.45
CA GLU A 40 0.05 7.78 -8.40
C GLU A 40 -0.28 6.33 -8.80
N SER A 41 -1.43 5.83 -8.37
CA SER A 41 -1.88 4.49 -8.78
C SER A 41 -2.00 4.41 -10.30
N TYR A 42 -2.62 5.39 -10.92
CA TYR A 42 -2.80 5.39 -12.36
C TYR A 42 -1.48 5.57 -13.11
N GLU A 43 -0.64 6.48 -12.65
CA GLU A 43 0.67 6.72 -13.28
C GLU A 43 1.56 5.48 -13.25
N GLU A 44 1.61 4.78 -12.11
CA GLU A 44 2.48 3.62 -11.95
C GLU A 44 1.89 2.33 -12.50
N THR A 45 0.60 2.09 -12.30
CA THR A 45 -0.01 0.78 -12.56
C THR A 45 -1.12 0.80 -13.60
N ARG A 46 -1.60 1.97 -14.00
CA ARG A 46 -2.78 2.16 -14.85
C ARG A 46 -4.08 1.67 -14.20
N ILE A 47 -4.06 1.44 -12.89
CA ILE A 47 -5.26 1.07 -12.15
C ILE A 47 -5.96 2.32 -11.66
N ASN A 48 -7.24 2.46 -12.00
CA ASN A 48 -8.10 3.53 -11.51
C ASN A 48 -8.71 3.12 -10.18
N LEU A 49 -8.36 3.83 -9.11
CA LEU A 49 -9.00 3.62 -7.82
C LEU A 49 -10.39 4.23 -7.84
N ILE A 50 -11.40 3.46 -7.48
CA ILE A 50 -12.81 3.86 -7.55
C ILE A 50 -13.32 4.34 -6.20
N ASN A 51 -12.90 3.68 -5.12
CA ASN A 51 -13.36 4.00 -3.77
C ASN A 51 -12.20 3.94 -2.77
N PRO A 52 -11.17 4.77 -2.99
CA PRO A 52 -10.01 4.78 -2.09
C PRO A 52 -10.39 5.32 -0.70
N LYS A 53 -9.80 4.71 0.33
CA LYS A 53 -10.07 5.05 1.72
C LYS A 53 -8.76 5.33 2.45
N LEU A 54 -8.76 6.36 3.27
CA LEU A 54 -7.64 6.66 4.15
C LEU A 54 -7.71 5.76 5.38
N LEU A 55 -6.68 4.95 5.59
CA LEU A 55 -6.57 4.11 6.78
C LEU A 55 -6.02 4.90 7.96
N VAL A 56 -4.89 5.53 7.74
CA VAL A 56 -4.17 6.24 8.81
C VAL A 56 -3.16 7.21 8.21
N THR A 57 -2.87 8.26 8.97
CA THR A 57 -1.75 9.18 8.69
C THR A 57 -0.68 8.94 9.75
N TYR A 58 0.50 8.55 9.30
CA TYR A 58 1.62 8.23 10.17
C TYR A 58 2.74 9.25 9.95
N THR A 59 3.26 9.83 11.05
CA THR A 59 4.37 10.77 10.97
C THR A 59 5.62 10.11 11.52
N TYR A 60 6.65 9.99 10.69
CA TYR A 60 7.94 9.47 11.13
C TYR A 60 8.59 10.46 12.08
N PRO A 61 9.26 9.98 13.15
CA PRO A 61 9.99 10.87 14.05
C PRO A 61 11.07 11.67 13.33
N GLU A 62 11.40 12.83 13.86
CA GLU A 62 12.44 13.70 13.30
C GLU A 62 13.82 13.02 13.28
N ASP A 63 14.06 12.07 14.18
CA ASP A 63 15.31 11.32 14.25
C ASP A 63 15.34 10.06 13.39
N ASN A 64 14.28 9.82 12.60
CA ASN A 64 14.26 8.69 11.67
C ASN A 64 15.34 8.91 10.61
N VAL A 65 16.16 7.88 10.37
CA VAL A 65 17.34 7.98 9.50
C VAL A 65 16.95 8.19 8.03
N LEU A 66 15.92 7.48 7.55
CA LEU A 66 15.55 7.50 6.13
C LEU A 66 14.44 8.50 5.81
N ASN A 67 13.52 8.73 6.75
CA ASN A 67 12.33 9.55 6.52
C ASN A 67 12.09 10.53 7.67
N PRO A 68 13.06 11.40 8.03
CA PRO A 68 12.91 12.28 9.19
C PRO A 68 11.73 13.23 9.01
N GLY A 69 10.78 13.19 9.95
CA GLY A 69 9.62 14.08 9.95
C GLY A 69 8.63 13.87 8.81
N THR A 70 8.81 12.84 7.99
CA THR A 70 7.96 12.58 6.84
C THR A 70 6.57 12.09 7.28
N VAL A 71 5.55 12.59 6.61
CA VAL A 71 4.16 12.19 6.83
C VAL A 71 3.76 11.17 5.77
N LEU A 72 3.30 10.01 6.22
CA LEU A 72 2.83 8.93 5.36
C LEU A 72 1.31 8.81 5.50
N ASN A 73 0.59 8.99 4.40
CA ASN A 73 -0.85 8.74 4.35
C ASN A 73 -1.05 7.36 3.73
N VAL A 74 -1.62 6.44 4.50
CA VAL A 74 -1.87 5.08 4.04
C VAL A 74 -3.28 5.00 3.50
N ILE A 75 -3.39 4.75 2.21
CA ILE A 75 -4.66 4.70 1.49
C ILE A 75 -4.78 3.34 0.83
N TYR A 76 -5.98 2.78 0.85
CA TYR A 76 -6.23 1.48 0.24
C TYR A 76 -7.53 1.48 -0.55
N ASP A 77 -7.63 0.54 -1.48
CA ASP A 77 -8.84 0.26 -2.23
C ASP A 77 -8.83 -1.21 -2.61
N PHE A 78 -9.99 -1.71 -2.98
CA PHE A 78 -10.15 -3.09 -3.47
C PHE A 78 -10.41 -3.04 -4.96
N VAL A 79 -9.56 -3.71 -5.72
CA VAL A 79 -9.63 -3.73 -7.18
C VAL A 79 -9.49 -5.17 -7.66
N ASP A 80 -9.92 -5.42 -8.90
CA ASP A 80 -9.73 -6.72 -9.51
C ASP A 80 -8.25 -6.93 -9.81
N GLU A 81 -7.80 -8.17 -9.62
CA GLU A 81 -6.43 -8.53 -9.94
C GLU A 81 -6.20 -8.35 -11.45
N THR A 82 -5.16 -7.61 -11.80
CA THR A 82 -4.81 -7.36 -13.19
C THR A 82 -3.29 -7.35 -13.33
N GLU A 83 -2.82 -7.72 -14.50
CA GLU A 83 -1.40 -7.66 -14.81
C GLU A 83 -0.95 -6.20 -14.89
N VAL A 84 0.20 -5.92 -14.28
CA VAL A 84 0.78 -4.56 -14.26
C VAL A 84 2.17 -4.60 -14.89
N GLU A 85 2.39 -3.73 -15.85
CA GLU A 85 3.66 -3.65 -16.56
C GLU A 85 4.76 -3.08 -15.67
N GLU A 86 5.94 -3.62 -15.83
CA GLU A 86 7.17 -3.12 -15.22
C GLU A 86 7.47 -1.70 -15.70
N ASN A 87 8.02 -0.87 -14.83
CA ASN A 87 8.48 0.46 -15.19
C ASN A 87 9.77 0.82 -14.43
N TYR A 88 10.15 2.10 -14.44
CA TYR A 88 11.39 2.54 -13.81
C TYR A 88 11.35 2.41 -12.27
N GLU A 89 10.18 2.34 -11.66
CA GLU A 89 10.05 2.14 -10.21
C GLU A 89 10.37 0.70 -9.82
N GLY A 90 9.97 -0.26 -10.65
CA GLY A 90 10.21 -1.67 -10.38
C GLY A 90 9.25 -2.59 -11.13
N THR A 91 9.15 -3.80 -10.63
CA THR A 91 8.19 -4.80 -11.10
C THR A 91 7.03 -4.90 -10.11
N TYR A 92 5.82 -5.19 -10.59
CA TYR A 92 4.62 -5.24 -9.77
C TYR A 92 4.11 -6.66 -9.68
N GLU A 93 3.81 -7.11 -8.47
CA GLU A 93 3.34 -8.47 -8.23
C GLU A 93 2.21 -8.49 -7.23
N TRP A 94 1.21 -9.31 -7.50
CA TRP A 94 0.13 -9.60 -6.56
C TRP A 94 0.61 -10.70 -5.63
N LYS A 95 0.80 -10.35 -4.36
CA LYS A 95 1.29 -11.28 -3.34
C LYS A 95 0.19 -11.70 -2.39
N ASP A 96 0.16 -12.97 -2.02
CA ASP A 96 -0.76 -13.45 -0.98
C ASP A 96 -0.49 -12.73 0.33
N ILE A 97 -1.54 -12.56 1.12
CA ILE A 97 -1.44 -11.96 2.45
C ILE A 97 -0.41 -12.70 3.30
N SER A 98 -0.34 -14.03 3.16
CA SER A 98 0.63 -14.85 3.89
C SER A 98 2.08 -14.43 3.65
N PHE A 99 2.39 -13.93 2.46
CA PHE A 99 3.73 -13.41 2.15
C PHE A 99 4.05 -12.19 3.02
N ILE A 100 3.09 -11.28 3.17
CA ILE A 100 3.27 -10.05 3.95
C ILE A 100 3.27 -10.35 5.45
N MET A 101 2.45 -11.28 5.89
CA MET A 101 2.31 -11.64 7.31
C MET A 101 3.40 -12.55 7.83
N ASN A 102 4.30 -13.02 6.96
CA ASN A 102 5.41 -13.86 7.37
C ASN A 102 6.41 -13.05 8.20
N PRO A 103 6.60 -13.34 9.50
CA PRO A 103 7.49 -12.56 10.36
C PRO A 103 8.97 -12.71 9.99
N TYR A 104 9.30 -13.69 9.16
CA TYR A 104 10.67 -13.93 8.71
C TYR A 104 10.96 -13.39 7.32
N ALA A 105 9.99 -12.71 6.70
CA ALA A 105 10.18 -12.12 5.38
C ALA A 105 11.25 -11.02 5.44
N LYS A 106 12.27 -11.13 4.60
CA LYS A 106 13.38 -10.17 4.56
C LYS A 106 13.33 -9.26 3.33
N ASP A 107 12.46 -9.60 2.39
CA ASP A 107 12.37 -8.92 1.11
C ASP A 107 11.34 -7.79 1.09
N ILE A 108 10.80 -7.44 2.25
CA ILE A 108 9.76 -6.42 2.36
C ILE A 108 10.33 -5.21 3.12
N ALA A 109 10.36 -4.07 2.45
CA ALA A 109 10.76 -2.81 3.06
C ALA A 109 9.71 -2.38 4.07
N GLY A 110 10.16 -2.00 5.28
CA GLY A 110 9.26 -1.57 6.33
C GLY A 110 8.22 -2.62 6.70
N LEU A 111 8.64 -3.88 6.77
CA LEU A 111 7.75 -5.02 7.01
C LEU A 111 6.80 -4.81 8.18
N SER A 112 7.27 -4.31 9.31
CA SER A 112 6.44 -4.13 10.50
C SER A 112 5.27 -3.18 10.25
N ASN A 113 5.50 -2.10 9.50
CA ASN A 113 4.45 -1.13 9.17
C ASN A 113 3.49 -1.71 8.12
N LEU A 114 4.02 -2.30 7.06
CA LEU A 114 3.19 -2.88 6.01
C LEU A 114 2.31 -4.00 6.56
N ASN A 115 2.88 -4.86 7.38
CA ASN A 115 2.18 -5.94 8.05
C ASN A 115 1.02 -5.39 8.89
N GLN A 116 1.28 -4.37 9.71
CA GLN A 116 0.27 -3.73 10.56
C GLN A 116 -0.84 -3.10 9.73
N PHE A 117 -0.51 -2.37 8.68
CA PHE A 117 -1.51 -1.71 7.83
C PHE A 117 -2.42 -2.72 7.15
N VAL A 118 -1.86 -3.77 6.57
CA VAL A 118 -2.64 -4.81 5.90
C VAL A 118 -3.57 -5.52 6.89
N LYS A 119 -3.07 -5.82 8.08
CA LYS A 119 -3.87 -6.44 9.13
C LYS A 119 -5.07 -5.54 9.51
N GLU A 120 -4.84 -4.26 9.70
CA GLU A 120 -5.90 -3.30 10.05
C GLU A 120 -6.95 -3.19 8.95
N ILE A 121 -6.52 -3.16 7.69
CA ILE A 121 -7.45 -3.10 6.56
C ILE A 121 -8.42 -4.29 6.60
N PHE A 122 -7.90 -5.50 6.79
CA PHE A 122 -8.74 -6.69 6.79
C PHE A 122 -9.63 -6.77 8.03
N GLU A 123 -9.17 -6.29 9.16
CA GLU A 123 -10.01 -6.20 10.37
C GLU A 123 -11.19 -5.26 10.17
N ILE A 124 -10.97 -4.09 9.60
CA ILE A 124 -12.01 -3.10 9.30
C ILE A 124 -13.04 -3.68 8.34
N GLU A 125 -12.59 -4.33 7.26
CA GLU A 125 -13.50 -4.87 6.24
C GLU A 125 -14.29 -6.07 6.79
N ASN A 126 -13.73 -6.87 7.66
CA ASN A 126 -14.45 -7.94 8.33
C ASN A 126 -15.55 -7.42 9.26
N ILE A 127 -15.29 -6.34 9.98
CA ILE A 127 -16.29 -5.68 10.82
C ILE A 127 -17.45 -5.17 9.97
N LYS A 128 -17.16 -4.52 8.86
CA LYS A 128 -18.19 -4.04 7.92
C LYS A 128 -19.08 -5.16 7.43
N LYS A 129 -18.48 -6.27 7.01
CA LYS A 129 -19.24 -7.45 6.55
C LYS A 129 -20.16 -7.99 7.65
N PHE A 130 -19.69 -7.99 8.88
CA PHE A 130 -20.49 -8.44 10.02
C PHE A 130 -21.74 -7.57 10.21
N TYR A 131 -21.61 -6.26 10.14
CA TYR A 131 -22.74 -5.33 10.29
C TYR A 131 -23.69 -5.43 9.09
N GLU A 132 -23.20 -5.51 7.88
CA GLU A 132 -24.01 -5.69 6.69
C GLU A 132 -24.86 -6.95 6.78
N TRP A 133 -24.28 -8.03 7.30
CA TRP A 133 -24.98 -9.31 7.43
C TRP A 133 -26.14 -9.23 8.44
N LYS A 134 -26.02 -8.40 9.44
CA LYS A 134 -27.04 -8.27 10.50
C LYS A 134 -28.24 -7.39 10.13
N GLU A 135 -28.07 -6.58 9.12
CA GLU A 135 -29.16 -5.75 8.61
C GLU A 135 -30.12 -6.57 7.74
#